data_6b01a853c4fb319acf758731cda2db6c
#
_entry.id   6b01a853c4fb319acf758731cda2db6c
#
_cell.length_a   1.000
_cell.length_b   1.000
_cell.length_c   1.000
_cell.angle_alpha   90.00
_cell.angle_beta   90.00
_cell.angle_gamma   90.00
#
_symmetry.space_group_name_H-M   'P 1'
#
loop_
_entity.id
_entity.type
_entity.pdbx_description
1 polymer ?
#
loop_
_entity_poly.entity_id
_entity_poly.type
_entity_poly.pdbx_seq_one_letter_code
_entity_poly.pdbx_strand_id
1 'polypeptide(L)' 'MSGAQTAMLSVYDGQRCLGHIIKRGERGFEAYNHDDQSLGVFPSDHEAADAVTRAAEEAMP' A
#
# COMPACT_ATOMS: atom_id res chain seq x y z
N MET A 1 0.70 0.16 -26.39
CA MET A 1 0.86 -0.13 -25.74
C MET A 1 1.24 0.13 -24.63
N SER A 2 1.17 -0.01 -23.95
CA SER A 2 1.38 0.30 -22.90
C SER A 2 2.23 0.16 -22.19
N GLY A 3 2.79 0.61 -22.12
CA GLY A 3 3.79 0.56 -21.62
C GLY A 3 4.03 0.29 -20.29
N ALA A 4 4.53 1.10 -19.66
CA ALA A 4 4.88 0.92 -18.35
C ALA A 4 3.70 0.85 -17.50
N GLN A 5 3.47 -0.24 -16.90
CA GLN A 5 2.43 -0.32 -16.01
C GLN A 5 2.96 -0.34 -14.65
N THR A 6 2.50 0.53 -13.80
CA THR A 6 2.84 0.51 -12.41
C THR A 6 1.91 -0.45 -11.72
N ALA A 7 2.47 -1.46 -11.13
CA ALA A 7 1.67 -2.41 -10.38
C ALA A 7 1.21 -1.75 -9.10
N MET A 8 -0.09 -1.61 -8.95
CA MET A 8 -0.66 -1.01 -7.77
C MET A 8 -1.73 -1.93 -7.21
N LEU A 9 -1.67 -2.15 -5.91
CA LEU A 9 -2.65 -2.97 -5.22
C LEU A 9 -3.36 -2.11 -4.19
N SER A 10 -4.67 -2.20 -4.18
CA SER A 10 -5.45 -1.51 -3.16
C SER A 10 -5.70 -2.46 -2.00
N VAL A 11 -5.60 -1.95 -0.80
CA VAL A 11 -5.82 -2.73 0.41
C VAL A 11 -7.17 -2.37 0.97
N TYR A 12 -8.04 -3.37 1.11
CA TYR A 12 -9.40 -3.16 1.55
C TYR A 12 -9.70 -3.95 2.80
N ASP A 13 -10.60 -3.41 3.61
CA ASP A 13 -11.21 -4.13 4.71
C ASP A 13 -12.70 -4.08 4.43
N GLY A 14 -13.23 -5.18 3.88
CA GLY A 14 -14.59 -5.17 3.41
C GLY A 14 -14.71 -4.22 2.22
N GLN A 15 -15.54 -3.20 2.34
CA GLN A 15 -15.73 -2.21 1.29
C GLN A 15 -14.90 -0.96 1.51
N ARG A 16 -14.10 -0.96 2.54
CA ARG A 16 -13.37 0.23 2.93
C ARG A 16 -11.95 0.16 2.41
N CYS A 17 -11.54 1.15 1.65
CA CYS A 17 -10.17 1.22 1.17
C CYS A 17 -9.27 1.78 2.25
N LEU A 18 -8.29 1.01 2.67
CA LEU A 18 -7.37 1.41 3.73
C LEU A 18 -6.15 2.13 3.19
N GLY A 19 -5.84 1.90 1.94
CA GLY A 19 -4.66 2.47 1.32
C GLY A 19 -4.27 1.67 0.10
N HIS A 20 -3.03 1.87 -0.34
CA HIS A 20 -2.58 1.17 -1.53
C HIS A 20 -1.08 0.90 -1.46
N ILE A 21 -0.62 0.04 -2.35
CA ILE A 21 0.76 -0.38 -2.41
C ILE A 21 1.23 -0.21 -3.85
N ILE A 22 2.39 0.38 -4.04
CA ILE A 22 2.98 0.55 -5.36
C ILE A 22 4.31 -0.18 -5.40
N LYS A 23 4.48 -1.03 -6.42
CA LYS A 23 5.72 -1.73 -6.58
C LYS A 23 6.78 -0.78 -7.13
N ARG A 24 7.92 -0.72 -6.46
CA ARG A 24 9.02 0.17 -6.83
C ARG A 24 10.21 -0.60 -7.37
N GLY A 25 9.97 -1.51 -8.31
CA GLY A 25 11.03 -2.27 -8.91
C GLY A 25 11.80 -3.07 -7.88
N GLU A 26 13.12 -2.95 -7.91
CA GLU A 26 13.94 -3.73 -6.99
C GLU A 26 13.91 -3.21 -5.57
N ARG A 27 13.39 -2.02 -5.38
CA ARG A 27 13.33 -1.46 -4.03
C ARG A 27 12.30 -2.13 -3.17
N GLY A 28 11.29 -2.75 -3.78
CA GLY A 28 10.26 -3.43 -3.05
C GLY A 28 8.91 -2.79 -3.27
N PHE A 29 8.13 -2.70 -2.20
CA PHE A 29 6.75 -2.25 -2.29
C PHE A 29 6.56 -1.07 -1.34
N GLU A 30 6.14 0.05 -1.89
CA GLU A 30 5.88 1.23 -1.08
C GLU A 30 4.42 1.26 -0.69
N ALA A 31 4.16 1.40 0.60
CA ALA A 31 2.81 1.40 1.14
C ALA A 31 2.35 2.83 1.39
N TYR A 32 1.08 3.08 1.12
CA TYR A 32 0.47 4.39 1.34
C TYR A 32 -0.83 4.22 2.12
N ASN A 33 -1.11 5.16 3.00
CA ASN A 33 -2.39 5.13 3.70
C ASN A 33 -3.46 5.80 2.83
N HIS A 34 -4.69 5.92 3.34
CA HIS A 34 -5.79 6.45 2.55
C HIS A 34 -5.64 7.95 2.27
N ASP A 35 -4.72 8.61 2.95
CA ASP A 35 -4.43 10.02 2.71
C ASP A 35 -3.26 10.19 1.75
N ASP A 36 -2.82 9.11 1.12
CA ASP A 36 -1.70 9.10 0.18
C ASP A 36 -0.37 9.45 0.83
N GLN A 37 -0.24 9.21 2.11
CA GLN A 37 1.02 9.40 2.80
C GLN A 37 1.80 8.10 2.78
N SER A 38 3.09 8.19 2.47
CA SER A 38 3.94 7.01 2.39
C SER A 38 4.19 6.45 3.77
N LEU A 39 4.05 5.14 3.89
CA LEU A 39 4.33 4.43 5.13
C LEU A 39 5.69 3.76 5.08
N GLY A 40 6.39 3.87 3.96
CA GLY A 40 7.69 3.27 3.79
C GLY A 40 7.71 2.25 2.68
N VAL A 41 8.89 1.70 2.44
CA VAL A 41 9.10 0.69 1.41
C VAL A 41 9.41 -0.61 2.11
N PHE A 42 8.75 -1.68 1.68
CA PHE A 42 8.83 -2.98 2.33
C PHE A 42 9.30 -4.03 1.33
N PRO A 43 9.96 -5.09 1.79
CA PRO A 43 10.50 -6.09 0.88
C PRO A 43 9.44 -6.98 0.24
N SER A 44 8.23 -7.04 0.78
CA SER A 44 7.19 -7.87 0.21
C SER A 44 5.86 -7.13 0.26
N ASP A 45 4.93 -7.58 -0.58
CA ASP A 45 3.60 -6.99 -0.60
C ASP A 45 2.85 -7.32 0.69
N HIS A 46 3.10 -8.47 1.31
CA HIS A 46 2.47 -8.81 2.57
C HIS A 46 2.85 -7.82 3.67
N GLU A 47 4.14 -7.48 3.75
CA GLU A 47 4.57 -6.53 4.76
C GLU A 47 4.02 -5.15 4.50
N ALA A 48 3.97 -4.75 3.22
CA ALA A 48 3.40 -3.47 2.86
C ALA A 48 1.91 -3.42 3.20
N ALA A 49 1.18 -4.50 2.90
CA ALA A 49 -0.25 -4.56 3.22
C ALA A 49 -0.48 -4.51 4.72
N ASP A 50 0.38 -5.18 5.48
CA ASP A 50 0.27 -5.15 6.92
C ASP A 50 0.48 -3.74 7.45
N ALA A 51 1.43 -3.01 6.87
CA ALA A 51 1.67 -1.64 7.28
C ALA A 51 0.45 -0.76 7.00
N VAL A 52 -0.20 -0.95 5.85
CA VAL A 52 -1.41 -0.20 5.53
C VAL A 52 -2.51 -0.51 6.54
N THR A 53 -2.69 -1.79 6.85
CA THR A 53 -3.72 -2.21 7.79
C THR A 53 -3.48 -1.62 9.17
N ARG A 54 -2.23 -1.67 9.63
CA ARG A 54 -1.89 -1.13 10.94
C ARG A 54 -2.10 0.37 11.01
N ALA A 55 -1.73 1.07 9.94
CA ALA A 55 -1.93 2.51 9.91
C ALA A 55 -3.41 2.86 9.99
N ALA A 56 -4.26 2.06 9.32
CA ALA A 56 -5.69 2.29 9.36
C ALA A 56 -6.24 2.04 10.76
N GLU A 57 -5.72 1.01 11.44
CA GLU A 57 -6.18 0.72 12.78
C GLU A 57 -5.78 1.81 13.76
N GLU A 58 -4.58 2.35 13.58
CA GLU A 58 -4.12 3.41 14.47
C GLU A 58 -4.85 4.71 14.23
N ALA A 59 -5.35 4.92 13.03
CA ALA A 59 -6.06 6.14 12.70
C ALA A 59 -7.50 6.13 13.17
N MET A 60 -8.01 4.98 13.56
CA MET A 60 -9.37 4.90 14.01
C MET A 60 -9.51 5.39 15.42
N PRO A 61 -10.56 6.15 15.68
CA PRO A 61 -10.79 6.64 17.05
C PRO A 61 -11.21 5.52 17.98
#